data_027df773eb86831006ef92f5cd998a77
#
_entry.id   027df773eb86831006ef92f5cd998a77
#
_cell.length_a   1.000
_cell.length_b   1.000
_cell.length_c   1.000
_cell.angle_alpha   90.00
_cell.angle_beta   90.00
_cell.angle_gamma   90.00
#
_symmetry.space_group_name_H-M   'P 1'
#
loop_
_entity.id
_entity.type
_entity.pdbx_description
1 polymer ?
#
loop_
_entity_poly.entity_id
_entity_poly.type
_entity_poly.pdbx_seq_one_letter_code
_entity_poly.pdbx_strand_id
1 'polypeptide(L)'
;LFFGTLVFYGLAALPTRTLGATAGLLAGTVGLTLSGAPFTALIYLGLSLTALALPGPTHASGGARARALLTLLALLLLCLGLGWALELFRWQLAPWRTQWTEWRSLIQLGLWFTWPAWPLVLWTLWRWRRQLASLRQQRHLGLPLVIASVPVLTTVATLAGDRALLLALPALAALAALALPTFQRSVASLIDWFTVLFFTGWAIVIWVVWVAMETGVPAKPAANVARLAPGFEPVFQWPAFVAAMAGTLAWIALARWRTGRHRTALWKSLVLPAAGATLCWLLLMTLWLPALDYGRSFAPQMREVRALVGDAPCVEVHGLGAPQVAAVRFHGGWQPTPARGPVQCPWLLVDVDAQASLPATVTMAHWRLE
;
A
#
# COMPACT_ATOMS: atom_id res chain seq x y z
N LEU A 1 3.78 2.96 3.24
CA LEU A 1 3.28 4.27 2.82
C LEU A 1 3.82 5.38 3.73
N PHE A 2 3.60 5.32 5.04
CA PHE A 2 4.02 6.34 6.01
C PHE A 2 5.52 6.68 5.91
N PHE A 3 6.38 5.68 5.98
CA PHE A 3 7.83 5.89 5.87
C PHE A 3 8.27 6.44 4.51
N GLY A 4 7.64 6.01 3.41
CA GLY A 4 7.88 6.58 2.09
C GLY A 4 7.50 8.07 2.00
N THR A 5 6.42 8.46 2.65
CA THR A 5 6.02 9.87 2.76
C THR A 5 7.01 10.69 3.59
N LEU A 6 7.56 10.12 4.66
CA LEU A 6 8.60 10.78 5.46
C LEU A 6 9.90 10.98 4.66
N VAL A 7 10.31 10.00 3.84
CA VAL A 7 11.46 10.17 2.93
C VAL A 7 11.18 11.29 1.94
N PHE A 8 10.00 11.30 1.31
CA PHE A 8 9.63 12.34 0.37
C PHE A 8 9.63 13.73 1.03
N TYR A 9 9.03 13.86 2.21
CA TYR A 9 9.06 15.10 3.00
C TYR A 9 10.49 15.52 3.34
N GLY A 10 11.30 14.61 3.86
CA GLY A 10 12.68 14.89 4.24
C GLY A 10 13.53 15.37 3.06
N LEU A 11 13.41 14.71 1.90
CA LEU A 11 14.07 15.16 0.67
C LEU A 11 13.56 16.51 0.19
N ALA A 12 12.27 16.78 0.28
CA ALA A 12 11.68 18.07 -0.09
C ALA A 12 12.15 19.21 0.82
N ALA A 13 12.21 18.97 2.13
CA ALA A 13 12.52 19.97 3.15
C ALA A 13 14.03 20.17 3.37
N LEU A 14 14.89 19.29 2.87
CA LEU A 14 16.35 19.31 3.11
C LEU A 14 17.02 20.67 2.84
N PRO A 15 16.62 21.50 1.84
CA PRO A 15 17.22 22.80 1.62
C PRO A 15 16.79 23.89 2.61
N THR A 16 15.62 23.74 3.25
CA THR A 16 14.98 24.83 4.01
C THR A 16 14.90 24.56 5.51
N ARG A 17 14.78 23.31 5.94
CA ARG A 17 14.59 22.89 7.34
C ARG A 17 15.49 21.69 7.68
N THR A 18 16.74 21.94 8.01
CA THR A 18 17.76 20.89 8.19
C THR A 18 17.38 19.86 9.26
N LEU A 19 17.00 20.26 10.49
CA LEU A 19 16.68 19.32 11.58
C LEU A 19 15.44 18.46 11.29
N GLY A 20 14.32 19.07 10.88
CA GLY A 20 13.11 18.33 10.57
C GLY A 20 13.27 17.41 9.35
N ALA A 21 14.05 17.85 8.34
CA ALA A 21 14.34 17.07 7.16
C ALA A 21 15.23 15.85 7.49
N THR A 22 16.29 16.03 8.29
CA THR A 22 17.17 14.91 8.68
C THR A 22 16.44 13.90 9.56
N ALA A 23 15.60 14.36 10.51
CA ALA A 23 14.77 13.47 11.32
C ALA A 23 13.77 12.69 10.46
N GLY A 24 13.11 13.36 9.51
CA GLY A 24 12.20 12.72 8.56
C GLY A 24 12.89 11.71 7.64
N LEU A 25 14.09 12.03 7.15
CA LEU A 25 14.90 11.10 6.36
C LEU A 25 15.35 9.90 7.18
N LEU A 26 15.84 10.10 8.40
CA LEU A 26 16.27 9.03 9.29
C LEU A 26 15.10 8.08 9.58
N ALA A 27 14.00 8.61 10.11
CA ALA A 27 12.81 7.81 10.42
C ALA A 27 12.23 7.13 9.18
N GLY A 28 12.18 7.85 8.05
CA GLY A 28 11.66 7.32 6.79
C GLY A 28 12.52 6.23 6.18
N THR A 29 13.83 6.42 6.06
CA THR A 29 14.73 5.43 5.42
C THR A 29 14.94 4.20 6.29
N VAL A 30 15.15 4.37 7.60
CA VAL A 30 15.24 3.25 8.55
C VAL A 30 13.91 2.50 8.61
N GLY A 31 12.78 3.23 8.71
CA GLY A 31 11.47 2.62 8.70
C GLY A 31 11.13 1.85 7.41
N LEU A 32 11.51 2.36 6.22
CA LEU A 32 11.39 1.62 4.96
C LEU A 32 12.25 0.34 4.97
N THR A 33 13.49 0.43 5.45
CA THR A 33 14.40 -0.71 5.53
C THR A 33 13.81 -1.80 6.43
N LEU A 34 13.35 -1.44 7.63
CA LEU A 34 12.78 -2.39 8.59
C LEU A 34 11.39 -2.92 8.19
N SER A 35 10.61 -2.15 7.43
CA SER A 35 9.27 -2.57 6.97
C SER A 35 9.26 -3.40 5.68
N GLY A 36 10.43 -3.84 5.22
CA GLY A 36 10.55 -4.75 4.08
C GLY A 36 10.73 -4.08 2.72
N ALA A 37 11.20 -2.84 2.67
CA ALA A 37 11.56 -2.15 1.42
C ALA A 37 13.01 -1.60 1.44
N PRO A 38 14.04 -2.40 1.82
CA PRO A 38 15.41 -1.93 1.95
C PRO A 38 15.97 -1.41 0.62
N PHE A 39 15.74 -2.11 -0.48
CA PHE A 39 16.21 -1.66 -1.80
C PHE A 39 15.62 -0.31 -2.21
N THR A 40 14.34 -0.06 -1.91
CA THR A 40 13.70 1.24 -2.20
C THR A 40 14.36 2.37 -1.42
N ALA A 41 14.65 2.15 -0.13
CA ALA A 41 15.34 3.12 0.70
C ALA A 41 16.75 3.44 0.14
N LEU A 42 17.52 2.41 -0.24
CA LEU A 42 18.86 2.56 -0.82
C LEU A 42 18.83 3.29 -2.17
N ILE A 43 17.87 2.98 -3.04
CA ILE A 43 17.71 3.64 -4.35
C ILE A 43 17.38 5.12 -4.14
N TYR A 44 16.43 5.46 -3.24
CA TYR A 44 16.11 6.87 -2.95
C TYR A 44 17.31 7.64 -2.42
N LEU A 45 18.10 7.07 -1.51
CA LEU A 45 19.33 7.69 -0.99
C LEU A 45 20.38 7.81 -2.07
N GLY A 46 20.63 6.78 -2.87
CA GLY A 46 21.58 6.79 -3.98
C GLY A 46 21.25 7.83 -5.04
N LEU A 47 19.97 7.88 -5.50
CA LEU A 47 19.52 8.89 -6.45
C LEU A 47 19.63 10.31 -5.89
N SER A 48 19.36 10.50 -4.59
CA SER A 48 19.50 11.80 -3.94
C SER A 48 20.95 12.23 -3.80
N LEU A 49 21.85 11.30 -3.49
CA LEU A 49 23.30 11.54 -3.46
C LEU A 49 23.83 11.93 -4.84
N THR A 50 23.48 11.17 -5.88
CA THR A 50 23.92 11.46 -7.26
C THR A 50 23.37 12.81 -7.75
N ALA A 51 22.08 13.10 -7.46
CA ALA A 51 21.49 14.38 -7.81
C ALA A 51 22.20 15.59 -7.14
N LEU A 52 22.64 15.41 -5.89
CA LEU A 52 23.35 16.45 -5.14
C LEU A 52 24.84 16.53 -5.53
N ALA A 53 25.49 15.40 -5.84
CA ALA A 53 26.90 15.33 -6.20
C ALA A 53 27.18 15.96 -7.57
N LEU A 54 26.26 15.82 -8.52
CA LEU A 54 26.42 16.38 -9.86
C LEU A 54 26.35 17.93 -9.85
N PRO A 55 27.19 18.62 -10.64
CA PRO A 55 27.15 20.08 -10.74
C PRO A 55 25.78 20.55 -11.28
N GLY A 56 25.19 21.54 -10.65
CA GLY A 56 23.91 22.09 -11.04
C GLY A 56 23.60 23.39 -10.28
N PRO A 57 22.57 24.15 -10.67
CA PRO A 57 22.20 25.39 -10.02
C PRO A 57 21.59 25.09 -8.64
N THR A 58 22.43 24.83 -7.65
CA THR A 58 21.99 24.73 -6.25
C THR A 58 22.27 26.08 -5.60
N HIS A 59 21.22 26.74 -5.13
CA HIS A 59 21.33 27.98 -4.34
C HIS A 59 21.86 27.73 -2.90
N ALA A 60 22.28 26.50 -2.59
CA ALA A 60 22.83 26.16 -1.28
C ALA A 60 24.31 26.55 -1.20
N SER A 61 24.68 27.16 -0.08
CA SER A 61 26.10 27.39 0.25
C SER A 61 26.89 26.07 0.23
N GLY A 62 28.17 26.13 -0.15
CA GLY A 62 29.02 24.91 -0.22
C GLY A 62 28.98 24.08 1.06
N GLY A 63 28.97 24.72 2.23
CA GLY A 63 28.85 24.03 3.51
C GLY A 63 27.49 23.32 3.75
N ALA A 64 26.38 23.89 3.28
CA ALA A 64 25.08 23.25 3.36
C ALA A 64 24.98 22.01 2.46
N ARG A 65 25.56 22.10 1.26
CA ARG A 65 25.65 20.97 0.32
C ARG A 65 26.50 19.84 0.88
N ALA A 66 27.67 20.14 1.45
CA ALA A 66 28.52 19.14 2.07
C ALA A 66 27.83 18.42 3.24
N ARG A 67 27.14 19.17 4.12
CA ARG A 67 26.36 18.57 5.21
C ARG A 67 25.25 17.65 4.69
N ALA A 68 24.53 18.06 3.67
CA ALA A 68 23.47 17.23 3.08
C ALA A 68 24.05 15.94 2.46
N LEU A 69 25.18 16.01 1.76
CA LEU A 69 25.85 14.83 1.20
C LEU A 69 26.33 13.88 2.31
N LEU A 70 26.94 14.41 3.37
CA LEU A 70 27.37 13.60 4.51
C LEU A 70 26.18 12.91 5.22
N THR A 71 25.09 13.63 5.40
CA THR A 71 23.85 13.06 5.98
C THR A 71 23.30 11.92 5.14
N LEU A 72 23.16 12.12 3.83
CA LEU A 72 22.65 11.10 2.93
C LEU A 72 23.58 9.88 2.86
N LEU A 73 24.90 10.10 2.86
CA LEU A 73 25.89 9.03 2.88
C LEU A 73 25.82 8.23 4.19
N ALA A 74 25.75 8.92 5.34
CA ALA A 74 25.60 8.27 6.65
C ALA A 74 24.31 7.42 6.72
N LEU A 75 23.19 7.92 6.20
CA LEU A 75 21.93 7.18 6.14
C LEU A 75 22.02 5.98 5.19
N LEU A 76 22.71 6.11 4.06
CA LEU A 76 22.94 5.01 3.12
C LEU A 76 23.73 3.88 3.79
N LEU A 77 24.84 4.23 4.47
CA LEU A 77 25.66 3.25 5.19
C LEU A 77 24.89 2.61 6.36
N LEU A 78 24.09 3.39 7.08
CA LEU A 78 23.23 2.88 8.15
C LEU A 78 22.21 1.86 7.61
N CYS A 79 21.49 2.19 6.52
CA CYS A 79 20.50 1.29 5.92
C CYS A 79 21.15 0.04 5.33
N LEU A 80 22.34 0.14 4.75
CA LEU A 80 23.13 -1.01 4.29
C LEU A 80 23.53 -1.90 5.47
N GLY A 81 24.06 -1.32 6.55
CA GLY A 81 24.47 -2.04 7.74
C GLY A 81 23.29 -2.76 8.43
N LEU A 82 22.15 -2.06 8.58
CA LEU A 82 20.93 -2.68 9.12
C LEU A 82 20.41 -3.80 8.22
N GLY A 83 20.39 -3.58 6.90
CA GLY A 83 19.95 -4.60 5.94
C GLY A 83 20.82 -5.85 5.96
N TRP A 84 22.12 -5.67 6.13
CA TRP A 84 23.08 -6.76 6.28
C TRP A 84 22.92 -7.47 7.62
N ALA A 85 22.92 -6.75 8.73
CA ALA A 85 22.85 -7.31 10.09
C ALA A 85 21.57 -8.09 10.36
N LEU A 86 20.46 -7.66 9.75
CA LEU A 86 19.13 -8.28 9.90
C LEU A 86 18.79 -9.22 8.73
N GLU A 87 19.74 -9.50 7.84
CA GLU A 87 19.57 -10.37 6.66
C GLU A 87 18.38 -10.00 5.75
N LEU A 88 17.98 -8.71 5.72
CA LEU A 88 16.78 -8.26 5.02
C LEU A 88 16.89 -8.38 3.50
N PHE A 89 18.09 -8.50 2.95
CA PHE A 89 18.30 -8.65 1.50
C PHE A 89 17.99 -10.05 0.96
N ARG A 90 17.92 -11.07 1.84
CA ARG A 90 17.69 -12.47 1.43
C ARG A 90 16.31 -12.74 0.86
N TRP A 91 15.29 -11.95 1.25
CA TRP A 91 13.87 -12.29 1.04
C TRP A 91 13.15 -11.38 0.04
N GLN A 92 13.85 -10.49 -0.65
CA GLN A 92 13.23 -9.31 -1.25
C GLN A 92 13.19 -9.28 -2.78
N LEU A 93 13.68 -10.29 -3.46
CA LEU A 93 13.63 -10.31 -4.93
C LEU A 93 12.33 -10.95 -5.40
N ALA A 94 11.33 -10.12 -5.67
CA ALA A 94 10.17 -10.56 -6.41
C ALA A 94 10.59 -11.03 -7.82
N PRO A 95 10.02 -12.12 -8.34
CA PRO A 95 10.35 -12.63 -9.66
C PRO A 95 10.03 -11.58 -10.74
N TRP A 96 10.81 -11.63 -11.84
CA TRP A 96 10.59 -10.76 -12.99
C TRP A 96 9.33 -11.17 -13.76
N ARG A 97 8.65 -10.21 -14.38
CA ARG A 97 7.53 -10.49 -15.29
C ARG A 97 8.01 -11.11 -16.57
N THR A 98 7.42 -12.23 -16.93
CA THR A 98 7.77 -12.95 -18.16
C THR A 98 6.56 -13.25 -19.03
N GLN A 99 5.35 -13.30 -18.47
CA GLN A 99 4.13 -13.71 -19.16
C GLN A 99 3.26 -12.52 -19.61
N TRP A 100 2.61 -12.63 -20.74
CA TRP A 100 1.72 -11.58 -21.26
C TRP A 100 0.49 -11.32 -20.38
N THR A 101 -0.05 -12.33 -19.75
CA THR A 101 -1.16 -12.23 -18.79
C THR A 101 -0.84 -11.33 -17.61
N GLU A 102 0.42 -11.32 -17.16
CA GLU A 102 0.91 -10.49 -16.06
C GLU A 102 0.91 -9.00 -16.44
N TRP A 103 1.17 -8.67 -17.71
CA TRP A 103 1.10 -7.28 -18.20
C TRP A 103 -0.31 -6.74 -18.22
N ARG A 104 -1.30 -7.58 -18.58
CA ARG A 104 -2.71 -7.19 -18.54
C ARG A 104 -3.14 -6.87 -17.11
N SER A 105 -2.78 -7.70 -16.13
CA SER A 105 -3.07 -7.46 -14.73
C SER A 105 -2.38 -6.20 -14.20
N LEU A 106 -1.15 -5.90 -14.67
CA LEU A 106 -0.45 -4.68 -14.33
C LEU A 106 -1.17 -3.43 -14.84
N ILE A 107 -1.66 -3.42 -16.07
CA ILE A 107 -2.41 -2.30 -16.64
C ILE A 107 -3.69 -2.07 -15.83
N GLN A 108 -4.42 -3.14 -15.52
CA GLN A 108 -5.62 -3.06 -14.69
C GLN A 108 -5.28 -2.53 -13.29
N LEU A 109 -4.23 -3.05 -12.65
CA LEU A 109 -3.74 -2.56 -11.37
C LEU A 109 -3.40 -1.06 -11.44
N GLY A 110 -2.60 -0.64 -12.43
CA GLY A 110 -2.21 0.75 -12.62
C GLY A 110 -3.40 1.68 -12.79
N LEU A 111 -4.37 1.30 -13.62
CA LEU A 111 -5.56 2.11 -13.88
C LEU A 111 -6.47 2.25 -12.66
N TRP A 112 -6.73 1.14 -11.95
CA TRP A 112 -7.65 1.14 -10.80
C TRP A 112 -7.01 1.65 -9.51
N PHE A 113 -5.78 1.23 -9.23
CA PHE A 113 -5.11 1.52 -7.98
C PHE A 113 -4.66 2.99 -7.88
N THR A 114 -4.26 3.61 -8.99
CA THR A 114 -3.81 5.01 -9.01
C THR A 114 -4.90 5.99 -9.40
N TRP A 115 -6.13 5.53 -9.60
CA TRP A 115 -7.28 6.39 -9.80
C TRP A 115 -7.59 7.21 -8.53
N PRO A 116 -7.90 8.53 -8.61
CA PRO A 116 -7.97 9.39 -9.79
C PRO A 116 -6.66 10.15 -10.06
N ALA A 117 -5.54 9.76 -9.45
CA ALA A 117 -4.28 10.51 -9.56
C ALA A 117 -3.65 10.44 -10.96
N TRP A 118 -3.66 9.28 -11.63
CA TRP A 118 -2.97 9.10 -12.90
C TRP A 118 -3.41 10.05 -14.02
N PRO A 119 -4.72 10.36 -14.24
CA PRO A 119 -5.09 11.32 -15.28
C PRO A 119 -4.58 12.74 -14.98
N LEU A 120 -4.59 13.12 -13.69
CA LEU A 120 -4.07 14.41 -13.23
C LEU A 120 -2.55 14.49 -13.38
N VAL A 121 -1.85 13.41 -13.09
CA VAL A 121 -0.39 13.29 -13.32
C VAL A 121 -0.08 13.45 -14.80
N LEU A 122 -0.77 12.71 -15.69
CA LEU A 122 -0.59 12.83 -17.13
C LEU A 122 -0.85 14.26 -17.63
N TRP A 123 -1.92 14.91 -17.12
CA TRP A 123 -2.19 16.30 -17.41
C TRP A 123 -1.04 17.22 -16.95
N THR A 124 -0.53 17.03 -15.74
CA THR A 124 0.62 17.77 -15.21
C THR A 124 1.82 17.60 -16.12
N LEU A 125 2.20 16.36 -16.46
CA LEU A 125 3.35 16.07 -17.33
C LEU A 125 3.18 16.69 -18.72
N TRP A 126 1.98 16.62 -19.31
CA TRP A 126 1.70 17.23 -20.61
C TRP A 126 1.75 18.76 -20.54
N ARG A 127 1.14 19.36 -19.51
CA ARG A 127 1.08 20.83 -19.34
C ARG A 127 2.45 21.43 -19.11
N TRP A 128 3.30 20.74 -18.37
CA TRP A 128 4.65 21.19 -17.98
C TRP A 128 5.75 20.51 -18.81
N ARG A 129 5.42 19.90 -19.96
CA ARG A 129 6.37 19.11 -20.79
C ARG A 129 7.65 19.85 -21.17
N ARG A 130 7.59 21.16 -21.35
CA ARG A 130 8.80 21.97 -21.66
C ARG A 130 9.77 22.04 -20.47
N GLN A 131 9.25 21.99 -19.26
CA GLN A 131 10.04 22.03 -18.03
C GLN A 131 10.60 20.64 -17.66
N LEU A 132 10.04 19.58 -18.21
CA LEU A 132 10.58 18.23 -18.04
C LEU A 132 12.00 18.08 -18.64
N ALA A 133 12.36 18.89 -19.64
CA ALA A 133 13.72 18.94 -20.17
C ALA A 133 14.75 19.52 -19.15
N SER A 134 14.28 20.25 -18.12
CA SER A 134 15.09 20.88 -17.09
C SER A 134 14.70 20.45 -15.68
N LEU A 135 14.38 19.18 -15.47
CA LEU A 135 13.89 18.62 -14.17
C LEU A 135 14.77 18.95 -12.99
N ARG A 136 16.08 19.04 -13.19
CA ARG A 136 17.06 19.40 -12.14
C ARG A 136 16.88 20.82 -11.62
N GLN A 137 16.42 21.74 -12.48
CA GLN A 137 16.12 23.13 -12.12
C GLN A 137 14.72 23.27 -11.51
N GLN A 138 13.80 22.38 -11.91
CA GLN A 138 12.40 22.38 -11.50
C GLN A 138 12.13 21.33 -10.42
N ARG A 139 12.67 21.57 -9.22
CA ARG A 139 12.64 20.62 -8.11
C ARG A 139 11.23 20.16 -7.72
N HIS A 140 10.22 21.05 -7.84
CA HIS A 140 8.82 20.75 -7.54
C HIS A 140 8.20 19.71 -8.47
N LEU A 141 8.74 19.52 -9.69
CA LEU A 141 8.36 18.46 -10.62
C LEU A 141 9.34 17.28 -10.54
N GLY A 142 10.64 17.57 -10.49
CA GLY A 142 11.68 16.56 -10.54
C GLY A 142 11.68 15.62 -9.34
N LEU A 143 11.54 16.16 -8.12
CA LEU A 143 11.57 15.33 -6.92
C LEU A 143 10.40 14.33 -6.87
N PRO A 144 9.12 14.74 -6.97
CA PRO A 144 8.02 13.76 -6.95
C PRO A 144 8.07 12.81 -8.15
N LEU A 145 8.55 13.23 -9.32
CA LEU A 145 8.70 12.34 -10.47
C LEU A 145 9.73 11.24 -10.21
N VAL A 146 10.90 11.58 -9.66
CA VAL A 146 11.93 10.60 -9.29
C VAL A 146 11.43 9.66 -8.20
N ILE A 147 10.77 10.17 -7.16
CA ILE A 147 10.23 9.35 -6.07
C ILE A 147 9.14 8.38 -6.59
N ALA A 148 8.27 8.84 -7.50
CA ALA A 148 7.23 7.98 -8.09
C ALA A 148 7.81 6.95 -9.06
N SER A 149 8.86 7.29 -9.82
CA SER A 149 9.41 6.42 -10.85
C SER A 149 9.99 5.12 -10.29
N VAL A 150 10.64 5.16 -9.13
CA VAL A 150 11.26 3.97 -8.51
C VAL A 150 10.23 2.87 -8.24
N PRO A 151 9.17 3.08 -7.45
CA PRO A 151 8.19 2.04 -7.19
C PRO A 151 7.35 1.69 -8.43
N VAL A 152 7.09 2.63 -9.34
CA VAL A 152 6.43 2.34 -10.61
C VAL A 152 7.28 1.40 -11.45
N LEU A 153 8.58 1.69 -11.63
CA LEU A 153 9.50 0.83 -12.37
C LEU A 153 9.66 -0.54 -11.70
N THR A 154 9.74 -0.57 -10.36
CA THR A 154 9.75 -1.83 -9.61
C THR A 154 8.49 -2.66 -9.87
N THR A 155 7.30 -2.04 -9.85
CA THR A 155 6.03 -2.70 -10.14
C THR A 155 5.96 -3.19 -11.58
N VAL A 156 6.51 -2.44 -12.52
CA VAL A 156 6.57 -2.82 -13.94
C VAL A 156 7.52 -4.00 -14.16
N ALA A 157 8.70 -3.95 -13.54
CA ALA A 157 9.73 -4.97 -13.75
C ALA A 157 9.47 -6.28 -13.01
N THR A 158 8.81 -6.23 -11.85
CA THR A 158 8.65 -7.38 -10.96
C THR A 158 7.19 -7.71 -10.65
N LEU A 159 6.94 -8.88 -10.09
CA LEU A 159 5.61 -9.29 -9.60
C LEU A 159 5.29 -8.72 -8.20
N ALA A 160 5.98 -7.66 -7.76
CA ALA A 160 5.75 -7.03 -6.45
C ALA A 160 4.33 -6.41 -6.30
N GLY A 161 3.64 -6.16 -7.43
CA GLY A 161 2.24 -5.79 -7.47
C GLY A 161 1.90 -4.47 -6.78
N ASP A 162 0.77 -4.46 -6.10
CA ASP A 162 0.18 -3.30 -5.41
C ASP A 162 1.04 -2.76 -4.26
N ARG A 163 1.79 -3.62 -3.58
CA ARG A 163 2.65 -3.22 -2.43
C ARG A 163 3.75 -2.24 -2.83
N ALA A 164 4.40 -2.48 -3.97
CA ALA A 164 5.41 -1.56 -4.48
C ALA A 164 4.76 -0.25 -4.95
N LEU A 165 3.61 -0.34 -5.64
CA LEU A 165 2.89 0.83 -6.17
C LEU A 165 2.36 1.76 -5.06
N LEU A 166 2.04 1.22 -3.87
CA LEU A 166 1.70 2.02 -2.69
C LEU A 166 2.73 3.11 -2.38
N LEU A 167 4.02 2.82 -2.56
CA LEU A 167 5.08 3.78 -2.29
C LEU A 167 5.11 4.95 -3.28
N ALA A 168 4.51 4.79 -4.47
CA ALA A 168 4.39 5.86 -5.45
C ALA A 168 3.29 6.88 -5.12
N LEU A 169 2.26 6.49 -4.36
CA LEU A 169 1.05 7.29 -4.16
C LEU A 169 1.31 8.70 -3.61
N PRO A 170 2.17 8.94 -2.60
CA PRO A 170 2.42 10.30 -2.10
C PRO A 170 3.00 11.23 -3.16
N ALA A 171 3.91 10.72 -3.97
CA ALA A 171 4.54 11.47 -5.03
C ALA A 171 3.60 11.68 -6.23
N LEU A 172 2.79 10.68 -6.60
CA LEU A 172 1.73 10.81 -7.60
C LEU A 172 0.67 11.82 -7.16
N ALA A 173 0.29 11.83 -5.88
CA ALA A 173 -0.64 12.81 -5.33
C ALA A 173 -0.06 14.22 -5.39
N ALA A 174 1.23 14.41 -5.10
CA ALA A 174 1.90 15.71 -5.24
C ALA A 174 1.92 16.19 -6.70
N LEU A 175 2.23 15.31 -7.66
CA LEU A 175 2.16 15.62 -9.09
C LEU A 175 0.74 15.94 -9.53
N ALA A 176 -0.26 15.17 -9.09
CA ALA A 176 -1.67 15.41 -9.38
C ALA A 176 -2.14 16.76 -8.83
N ALA A 177 -1.67 17.15 -7.65
CA ALA A 177 -2.00 18.44 -7.05
C ALA A 177 -1.53 19.62 -7.90
N LEU A 178 -0.42 19.50 -8.64
CA LEU A 178 0.07 20.53 -9.56
C LEU A 178 -0.83 20.73 -10.80
N ALA A 179 -1.71 19.79 -11.13
CA ALA A 179 -2.71 19.96 -12.18
C ALA A 179 -3.80 20.97 -11.80
N LEU A 180 -4.20 20.99 -10.52
CA LEU A 180 -5.39 21.71 -10.04
C LEU A 180 -5.35 23.24 -10.30
N PRO A 181 -4.23 23.96 -10.08
CA PRO A 181 -4.16 25.38 -10.38
C PRO A 181 -4.30 25.72 -11.86
N THR A 182 -4.12 24.72 -12.73
CA THR A 182 -4.21 24.90 -14.19
C THR A 182 -5.62 24.71 -14.74
N PHE A 183 -6.56 24.24 -13.93
CA PHE A 183 -7.93 23.99 -14.35
C PHE A 183 -8.78 25.25 -14.34
N GLN A 184 -9.71 25.33 -15.29
CA GLN A 184 -10.74 26.33 -15.30
C GLN A 184 -11.74 26.10 -14.16
N ARG A 185 -12.45 27.16 -13.74
CA ARG A 185 -13.44 27.09 -12.65
C ARG A 185 -14.53 26.03 -12.89
N SER A 186 -14.94 25.85 -14.14
CA SER A 186 -15.93 24.83 -14.54
C SER A 186 -15.46 23.43 -14.24
N VAL A 187 -14.19 23.11 -14.52
CA VAL A 187 -13.58 21.79 -14.24
C VAL A 187 -13.48 21.55 -12.72
N ALA A 188 -13.06 22.57 -11.97
CA ALA A 188 -13.02 22.48 -10.50
C ALA A 188 -14.40 22.21 -9.89
N SER A 189 -15.45 22.87 -10.41
CA SER A 189 -16.83 22.62 -9.99
C SER A 189 -17.31 21.21 -10.33
N LEU A 190 -16.93 20.70 -11.51
CA LEU A 190 -17.25 19.33 -11.92
C LEU A 190 -16.57 18.29 -11.00
N ILE A 191 -15.30 18.52 -10.63
CA ILE A 191 -14.58 17.68 -9.69
C ILE A 191 -15.29 17.66 -8.32
N ASP A 192 -15.67 18.85 -7.81
CA ASP A 192 -16.39 18.95 -6.53
C ASP A 192 -17.70 18.14 -6.55
N TRP A 193 -18.53 18.31 -7.59
CA TRP A 193 -19.80 17.60 -7.74
C TRP A 193 -19.62 16.09 -7.91
N PHE A 194 -18.69 15.69 -8.78
CA PHE A 194 -18.36 14.27 -8.95
C PHE A 194 -17.92 13.63 -7.63
N THR A 195 -17.07 14.34 -6.88
CA THR A 195 -16.56 13.89 -5.59
C THR A 195 -17.68 13.69 -4.57
N VAL A 196 -18.59 14.65 -4.45
CA VAL A 196 -19.74 14.55 -3.54
C VAL A 196 -20.60 13.36 -3.91
N LEU A 197 -20.99 13.21 -5.18
CA LEU A 197 -21.82 12.10 -5.64
C LEU A 197 -21.13 10.74 -5.45
N PHE A 198 -19.87 10.65 -5.84
CA PHE A 198 -19.10 9.40 -5.77
C PHE A 198 -18.92 8.92 -4.33
N PHE A 199 -18.39 9.75 -3.43
CA PHE A 199 -18.13 9.32 -2.06
C PHE A 199 -19.41 9.19 -1.22
N THR A 200 -20.43 10.00 -1.48
CA THR A 200 -21.74 9.81 -0.84
C THR A 200 -22.38 8.50 -1.29
N GLY A 201 -22.33 8.18 -2.59
CA GLY A 201 -22.83 6.91 -3.12
C GLY A 201 -22.09 5.71 -2.49
N TRP A 202 -20.75 5.76 -2.42
CA TRP A 202 -19.99 4.70 -1.74
C TRP A 202 -20.28 4.61 -0.24
N ALA A 203 -20.40 5.73 0.46
CA ALA A 203 -20.79 5.73 1.86
C ALA A 203 -22.16 5.04 2.07
N ILE A 204 -23.15 5.33 1.22
CA ILE A 204 -24.45 4.66 1.25
C ILE A 204 -24.30 3.16 1.03
N VAL A 205 -23.49 2.74 0.03
CA VAL A 205 -23.23 1.31 -0.23
C VAL A 205 -22.62 0.63 1.00
N ILE A 206 -21.63 1.26 1.63
CA ILE A 206 -20.98 0.71 2.83
C ILE A 206 -21.99 0.55 3.97
N TRP A 207 -22.81 1.55 4.22
CA TRP A 207 -23.87 1.50 5.23
C TRP A 207 -24.92 0.43 4.92
N VAL A 208 -25.40 0.34 3.68
CA VAL A 208 -26.39 -0.66 3.26
C VAL A 208 -25.87 -2.09 3.45
N VAL A 209 -24.62 -2.35 3.07
CA VAL A 209 -24.03 -3.68 3.24
C VAL A 209 -23.82 -3.99 4.73
N TRP A 210 -23.42 -3.01 5.54
CA TRP A 210 -23.27 -3.20 6.98
C TRP A 210 -24.63 -3.49 7.65
N VAL A 211 -25.69 -2.74 7.33
CA VAL A 211 -27.06 -3.02 7.81
C VAL A 211 -27.50 -4.42 7.37
N ALA A 212 -27.20 -4.81 6.14
CA ALA A 212 -27.51 -6.14 5.63
C ALA A 212 -26.75 -7.26 6.38
N MET A 213 -25.50 -7.01 6.80
CA MET A 213 -24.76 -7.96 7.65
C MET A 213 -25.42 -8.14 9.03
N GLU A 214 -25.81 -7.03 9.67
CA GLU A 214 -26.36 -7.05 11.03
C GLU A 214 -27.81 -7.54 11.09
N THR A 215 -28.62 -7.26 10.06
CA THR A 215 -30.07 -7.49 10.09
C THR A 215 -30.60 -8.52 9.09
N GLY A 216 -29.74 -8.92 8.12
CA GLY A 216 -30.19 -9.77 7.00
C GLY A 216 -30.95 -9.01 5.90
N VAL A 217 -31.20 -7.70 6.05
CA VAL A 217 -31.95 -6.87 5.11
C VAL A 217 -31.11 -5.69 4.62
N PRO A 218 -30.98 -5.50 3.29
CA PRO A 218 -31.55 -6.24 2.15
C PRO A 218 -30.91 -7.62 1.93
N ALA A 219 -31.74 -8.58 1.48
CA ALA A 219 -31.30 -9.98 1.35
C ALA A 219 -30.15 -10.22 0.37
N LYS A 220 -30.10 -9.49 -0.77
CA LYS A 220 -29.03 -9.66 -1.76
C LYS A 220 -27.62 -9.29 -1.23
N PRO A 221 -27.39 -8.12 -0.62
CA PRO A 221 -26.13 -7.82 0.04
C PRO A 221 -25.77 -8.81 1.15
N ALA A 222 -26.73 -9.20 2.00
CA ALA A 222 -26.53 -10.18 3.06
C ALA A 222 -26.04 -11.54 2.51
N ALA A 223 -26.70 -12.07 1.47
CA ALA A 223 -26.30 -13.31 0.80
C ALA A 223 -24.89 -13.21 0.17
N ASN A 224 -24.53 -12.05 -0.38
CA ASN A 224 -23.18 -11.84 -0.92
C ASN A 224 -22.12 -11.88 0.18
N VAL A 225 -22.39 -11.28 1.33
CA VAL A 225 -21.47 -11.33 2.48
C VAL A 225 -21.34 -12.77 3.00
N ALA A 226 -22.44 -13.48 3.19
CA ALA A 226 -22.45 -14.87 3.63
C ALA A 226 -21.64 -15.79 2.68
N ARG A 227 -21.67 -15.51 1.37
CA ARG A 227 -20.87 -16.24 0.38
C ARG A 227 -19.39 -15.93 0.46
N LEU A 228 -19.01 -14.67 0.76
CA LEU A 228 -17.60 -14.23 0.81
C LEU A 228 -16.94 -14.52 2.15
N ALA A 229 -17.72 -14.61 3.22
CA ALA A 229 -17.27 -14.93 4.56
C ALA A 229 -18.20 -16.01 5.19
N PRO A 230 -18.10 -17.28 4.74
CA PRO A 230 -18.95 -18.36 5.25
C PRO A 230 -18.74 -18.56 6.74
N GLY A 231 -19.84 -18.64 7.52
CA GLY A 231 -19.77 -18.80 8.97
C GLY A 231 -19.42 -17.56 9.77
N PHE A 232 -19.36 -16.39 9.13
CA PHE A 232 -19.17 -15.13 9.84
C PHE A 232 -20.47 -14.74 10.56
N GLU A 233 -20.38 -14.55 11.89
CA GLU A 233 -21.47 -14.03 12.72
C GLU A 233 -21.15 -12.59 13.10
N PRO A 234 -21.95 -11.60 12.66
CA PRO A 234 -21.72 -10.20 12.98
C PRO A 234 -21.93 -9.94 14.47
N VAL A 235 -21.05 -9.15 15.06
CA VAL A 235 -21.18 -8.67 16.44
C VAL A 235 -21.19 -7.15 16.43
N PHE A 236 -22.29 -6.56 16.88
CA PHE A 236 -22.46 -5.12 16.91
C PHE A 236 -21.43 -4.43 17.82
N GLN A 237 -20.68 -3.50 17.25
CA GLN A 237 -19.62 -2.76 17.96
C GLN A 237 -19.99 -1.28 18.12
N TRP A 238 -20.42 -0.87 19.30
CA TRP A 238 -20.78 0.51 19.61
C TRP A 238 -19.71 1.55 19.25
N PRO A 239 -18.43 1.37 19.58
CA PRO A 239 -17.40 2.36 19.25
C PRO A 239 -17.24 2.55 17.74
N ALA A 240 -17.28 1.45 16.97
CA ALA A 240 -17.19 1.47 15.51
C ALA A 240 -18.40 2.19 14.90
N PHE A 241 -19.60 1.91 15.37
CA PHE A 241 -20.82 2.59 14.93
C PHE A 241 -20.79 4.10 15.21
N VAL A 242 -20.40 4.50 16.42
CA VAL A 242 -20.29 5.93 16.79
C VAL A 242 -19.25 6.65 15.93
N ALA A 243 -18.09 6.04 15.69
CA ALA A 243 -17.06 6.60 14.83
C ALA A 243 -17.53 6.74 13.37
N ALA A 244 -18.22 5.73 12.84
CA ALA A 244 -18.79 5.76 11.50
C ALA A 244 -19.88 6.84 11.35
N MET A 245 -20.75 6.98 12.35
CA MET A 245 -21.79 8.00 12.38
C MET A 245 -21.17 9.42 12.46
N ALA A 246 -20.20 9.62 13.34
CA ALA A 246 -19.50 10.90 13.46
C ALA A 246 -18.80 11.29 12.14
N GLY A 247 -18.12 10.34 11.49
CA GLY A 247 -17.51 10.56 10.17
C GLY A 247 -18.53 10.92 9.09
N THR A 248 -19.68 10.23 9.08
CA THR A 248 -20.77 10.51 8.12
C THR A 248 -21.38 11.90 8.34
N LEU A 249 -21.61 12.30 9.58
CA LEU A 249 -22.12 13.63 9.92
C LEU A 249 -21.11 14.73 9.56
N ALA A 250 -19.83 14.50 9.84
CA ALA A 250 -18.76 15.40 9.45
C ALA A 250 -18.69 15.58 7.92
N TRP A 251 -18.87 14.50 7.15
CA TRP A 251 -18.95 14.56 5.69
C TRP A 251 -20.13 15.39 5.20
N ILE A 252 -21.32 15.18 5.75
CA ILE A 252 -22.51 15.93 5.37
C ILE A 252 -22.32 17.43 5.67
N ALA A 253 -21.78 17.75 6.83
CA ALA A 253 -21.47 19.13 7.22
C ALA A 253 -20.45 19.77 6.26
N LEU A 254 -19.37 19.06 5.93
CA LEU A 254 -18.33 19.50 5.01
C LEU A 254 -18.86 19.70 3.59
N ALA A 255 -19.63 18.72 3.08
CA ALA A 255 -20.24 18.80 1.75
C ALA A 255 -21.16 20.01 1.64
N ARG A 256 -22.03 20.24 2.64
CA ARG A 256 -22.89 21.42 2.71
C ARG A 256 -22.10 22.73 2.78
N TRP A 257 -21.06 22.78 3.61
CA TRP A 257 -20.20 23.95 3.71
C TRP A 257 -19.49 24.26 2.38
N ARG A 258 -18.98 23.23 1.70
CA ARG A 258 -18.25 23.42 0.44
C ARG A 258 -19.15 23.79 -0.74
N THR A 259 -20.35 23.22 -0.83
CA THR A 259 -21.33 23.51 -1.90
C THR A 259 -22.08 24.82 -1.68
N GLY A 260 -21.95 25.43 -0.50
CA GLY A 260 -22.54 26.73 -0.17
C GLY A 260 -21.86 27.94 -0.87
N ARG A 261 -22.29 29.16 -0.50
CA ARG A 261 -21.90 30.43 -1.15
C ARG A 261 -20.41 30.80 -1.07
N HIS A 262 -19.59 30.10 -0.27
CA HIS A 262 -18.19 30.48 -0.02
C HIS A 262 -17.21 29.70 -0.94
N ARG A 263 -17.25 29.96 -2.24
CA ARG A 263 -16.48 29.27 -3.29
C ARG A 263 -15.06 29.80 -3.55
N THR A 264 -14.47 30.58 -2.64
CA THR A 264 -13.16 31.19 -2.89
C THR A 264 -11.99 30.28 -2.53
N ALA A 265 -11.09 30.08 -3.46
CA ALA A 265 -9.75 29.46 -3.48
C ALA A 265 -9.67 28.04 -4.05
N LEU A 266 -8.81 27.89 -5.05
CA LEU A 266 -8.52 26.67 -5.81
C LEU A 266 -8.11 25.46 -4.93
N TRP A 267 -7.36 25.70 -3.86
CA TRP A 267 -6.91 24.65 -2.93
C TRP A 267 -8.05 23.96 -2.16
N LYS A 268 -9.21 24.61 -2.08
CA LYS A 268 -10.40 24.02 -1.44
C LYS A 268 -10.99 22.87 -2.24
N SER A 269 -10.67 22.73 -3.54
CA SER A 269 -11.10 21.59 -4.37
C SER A 269 -10.48 20.25 -3.96
N LEU A 270 -9.38 20.24 -3.19
CA LEU A 270 -8.78 19.02 -2.64
C LEU A 270 -9.47 18.54 -1.36
N VAL A 271 -10.19 19.41 -0.67
CA VAL A 271 -10.79 19.08 0.62
C VAL A 271 -11.86 17.99 0.49
N LEU A 272 -12.73 18.09 -0.52
CA LEU A 272 -13.78 17.10 -0.75
C LEU A 272 -13.21 15.72 -1.16
N PRO A 273 -12.30 15.60 -2.14
CA PRO A 273 -11.69 14.30 -2.47
C PRO A 273 -10.96 13.65 -1.30
N ALA A 274 -10.16 14.43 -0.56
CA ALA A 274 -9.43 13.93 0.59
C ALA A 274 -10.37 13.48 1.72
N ALA A 275 -11.36 14.31 2.08
CA ALA A 275 -12.32 13.99 3.12
C ALA A 275 -13.24 12.82 2.72
N GLY A 276 -13.65 12.75 1.44
CA GLY A 276 -14.46 11.63 0.94
C GLY A 276 -13.70 10.30 0.97
N ALA A 277 -12.43 10.30 0.55
CA ALA A 277 -11.58 9.12 0.65
C ALA A 277 -11.37 8.70 2.12
N THR A 278 -11.12 9.67 3.02
CA THR A 278 -10.99 9.42 4.46
C THR A 278 -12.28 8.85 5.05
N LEU A 279 -13.45 9.40 4.66
CA LEU A 279 -14.74 8.87 5.09
C LEU A 279 -14.92 7.41 4.67
N CYS A 280 -14.76 7.10 3.38
CA CYS A 280 -14.95 5.73 2.89
C CYS A 280 -13.98 4.77 3.58
N TRP A 281 -12.72 5.18 3.78
CA TRP A 281 -11.77 4.38 4.52
C TRP A 281 -12.16 4.19 6.00
N LEU A 282 -12.61 5.25 6.66
CA LEU A 282 -13.12 5.18 8.03
C LEU A 282 -14.29 4.21 8.14
N LEU A 283 -15.28 4.33 7.24
CA LEU A 283 -16.45 3.45 7.23
C LEU A 283 -16.05 1.99 6.99
N LEU A 284 -15.15 1.72 6.05
CA LEU A 284 -14.66 0.36 5.80
C LEU A 284 -13.94 -0.21 7.01
N MET A 285 -13.07 0.58 7.65
CA MET A 285 -12.26 0.14 8.79
C MET A 285 -13.01 0.15 10.13
N THR A 286 -14.22 0.65 10.18
CA THR A 286 -15.08 0.57 11.37
C THR A 286 -16.18 -0.46 11.18
N LEU A 287 -16.92 -0.39 10.07
CA LEU A 287 -18.11 -1.20 9.87
C LEU A 287 -17.84 -2.57 9.23
N TRP A 288 -16.88 -2.65 8.28
CA TRP A 288 -16.61 -3.90 7.55
C TRP A 288 -15.36 -4.63 8.05
N LEU A 289 -14.53 -4.00 8.89
CA LEU A 289 -13.30 -4.63 9.36
C LEU A 289 -13.49 -6.03 9.95
N PRO A 290 -14.49 -6.30 10.81
CA PRO A 290 -14.69 -7.64 11.37
C PRO A 290 -14.92 -8.70 10.28
N ALA A 291 -15.76 -8.41 9.30
CA ALA A 291 -16.05 -9.33 8.18
C ALA A 291 -14.85 -9.48 7.24
N LEU A 292 -14.13 -8.39 6.96
CA LEU A 292 -12.93 -8.41 6.12
C LEU A 292 -11.78 -9.17 6.79
N ASP A 293 -11.61 -9.00 8.11
CA ASP A 293 -10.60 -9.73 8.88
C ASP A 293 -10.93 -11.22 8.90
N TYR A 294 -12.18 -11.58 9.20
CA TYR A 294 -12.63 -12.96 9.18
C TYR A 294 -12.41 -13.63 7.82
N GLY A 295 -12.87 -12.98 6.72
CA GLY A 295 -12.77 -13.55 5.37
C GLY A 295 -11.35 -13.59 4.79
N ARG A 296 -10.40 -12.85 5.37
CA ARG A 296 -8.97 -12.83 4.95
C ARG A 296 -8.02 -13.46 5.95
N SER A 297 -8.49 -13.78 7.13
CA SER A 297 -7.70 -14.43 8.17
C SER A 297 -7.57 -15.92 7.89
N PHE A 298 -6.37 -16.44 8.09
CA PHE A 298 -6.14 -17.90 8.12
C PHE A 298 -6.56 -18.53 9.45
N ALA A 299 -6.99 -17.75 10.44
CA ALA A 299 -7.34 -18.27 11.77
C ALA A 299 -8.49 -19.29 11.77
N PRO A 300 -9.61 -19.08 11.02
CA PRO A 300 -10.67 -20.10 10.93
C PRO A 300 -10.15 -21.41 10.33
N GLN A 301 -9.45 -21.33 9.20
CA GLN A 301 -8.87 -22.48 8.52
C GLN A 301 -7.87 -23.23 9.42
N MET A 302 -7.01 -22.51 10.11
CA MET A 302 -6.03 -23.12 11.02
C MET A 302 -6.70 -23.75 12.25
N ARG A 303 -7.86 -23.30 12.69
CA ARG A 303 -8.64 -23.96 13.75
C ARG A 303 -9.17 -25.32 13.29
N GLU A 304 -9.68 -25.39 12.06
CA GLU A 304 -10.14 -26.65 11.45
C GLU A 304 -8.98 -27.64 11.28
N VAL A 305 -7.85 -27.16 10.72
CA VAL A 305 -6.62 -27.96 10.59
C VAL A 305 -6.14 -28.43 11.96
N ARG A 306 -6.21 -27.58 12.99
CA ARG A 306 -5.80 -27.95 14.35
C ARG A 306 -6.72 -29.01 14.97
N ALA A 307 -8.01 -29.00 14.65
CA ALA A 307 -8.93 -30.03 15.09
C ALA A 307 -8.58 -31.42 14.52
N LEU A 308 -7.96 -31.48 13.33
CA LEU A 308 -7.51 -32.72 12.70
C LEU A 308 -6.08 -33.12 13.17
N VAL A 309 -5.14 -32.18 13.15
CA VAL A 309 -3.72 -32.43 13.41
C VAL A 309 -3.41 -32.58 14.90
N GLY A 310 -4.17 -31.90 15.77
CA GLY A 310 -3.93 -31.91 17.22
C GLY A 310 -2.61 -31.25 17.63
N ASP A 311 -2.01 -31.74 18.72
CA ASP A 311 -0.76 -31.21 19.28
C ASP A 311 0.48 -31.93 18.69
N ALA A 312 0.58 -31.94 17.36
CA ALA A 312 1.78 -32.51 16.70
C ALA A 312 3.01 -31.61 16.96
N PRO A 313 4.21 -32.22 17.15
CA PRO A 313 5.43 -31.45 17.43
C PRO A 313 5.91 -30.64 16.22
N CYS A 314 5.65 -31.13 15.01
CA CYS A 314 5.97 -30.44 13.76
C CYS A 314 5.01 -30.86 12.64
N VAL A 315 4.98 -30.04 11.58
CA VAL A 315 4.25 -30.35 10.34
C VAL A 315 5.15 -30.06 9.14
N GLU A 316 5.12 -30.95 8.16
CA GLU A 316 5.74 -30.68 6.87
C GLU A 316 4.82 -29.80 6.01
N VAL A 317 5.40 -28.94 5.17
CA VAL A 317 4.66 -28.03 4.31
C VAL A 317 5.15 -28.13 2.88
N HIS A 318 4.21 -28.20 1.91
CA HIS A 318 4.51 -28.23 0.49
C HIS A 318 3.64 -27.24 -0.27
N GLY A 319 4.28 -26.37 -1.05
CA GLY A 319 3.60 -25.39 -1.90
C GLY A 319 2.96 -24.19 -1.16
N LEU A 320 3.01 -24.15 0.17
CA LEU A 320 2.45 -23.05 0.94
C LEU A 320 3.21 -21.74 0.69
N GLY A 321 2.48 -20.63 0.49
CA GLY A 321 3.05 -19.30 0.43
C GLY A 321 3.52 -18.81 1.81
N ALA A 322 4.37 -17.78 1.83
CA ALA A 322 4.89 -17.21 3.08
C ALA A 322 3.81 -16.80 4.10
N PRO A 323 2.64 -16.21 3.71
CA PRO A 323 1.55 -15.92 4.64
C PRO A 323 0.93 -17.17 5.25
N GLN A 324 0.76 -18.25 4.47
CA GLN A 324 0.21 -19.53 4.94
C GLN A 324 1.18 -20.20 5.92
N VAL A 325 2.48 -20.21 5.61
CA VAL A 325 3.53 -20.74 6.51
C VAL A 325 3.55 -19.95 7.83
N ALA A 326 3.42 -18.62 7.77
CA ALA A 326 3.31 -17.79 8.96
C ALA A 326 2.04 -18.14 9.77
N ALA A 327 0.91 -18.39 9.11
CA ALA A 327 -0.34 -18.78 9.76
C ALA A 327 -0.24 -20.15 10.44
N VAL A 328 0.42 -21.15 9.81
CA VAL A 328 0.71 -22.46 10.40
C VAL A 328 1.51 -22.30 11.68
N ARG A 329 2.52 -21.41 11.67
CA ARG A 329 3.33 -21.15 12.86
C ARG A 329 2.59 -20.39 13.95
N PHE A 330 1.84 -19.35 13.58
CA PHE A 330 1.21 -18.44 14.54
C PHE A 330 -0.12 -18.98 15.08
N HIS A 331 -1.02 -19.43 14.21
CA HIS A 331 -2.33 -19.92 14.59
C HIS A 331 -2.33 -21.43 14.89
N GLY A 332 -1.53 -22.21 14.16
CA GLY A 332 -1.38 -23.63 14.37
C GLY A 332 -0.53 -23.98 15.59
N GLY A 333 0.49 -23.16 15.86
CA GLY A 333 1.46 -23.41 16.95
C GLY A 333 2.52 -24.46 16.59
N TRP A 334 2.56 -24.92 15.34
CA TRP A 334 3.51 -25.93 14.89
C TRP A 334 4.79 -25.34 14.31
N GLN A 335 5.85 -26.16 14.24
CA GLN A 335 7.07 -25.85 13.51
C GLN A 335 6.93 -26.32 12.06
N PRO A 336 6.74 -25.41 11.07
CA PRO A 336 6.65 -25.79 9.67
C PRO A 336 8.05 -26.13 9.13
N THR A 337 8.21 -27.32 8.59
CA THR A 337 9.42 -27.78 7.89
C THR A 337 9.11 -28.01 6.41
N PRO A 338 9.96 -27.59 5.47
CA PRO A 338 9.72 -27.90 4.06
C PRO A 338 9.74 -29.40 3.80
N ALA A 339 8.74 -29.92 3.12
CA ALA A 339 8.70 -31.33 2.72
C ALA A 339 9.76 -31.60 1.65
N ARG A 340 10.93 -32.11 2.08
CA ARG A 340 12.05 -32.45 1.20
C ARG A 340 12.76 -33.70 1.75
N GLY A 341 12.78 -34.78 0.98
CA GLY A 341 13.48 -36.01 1.36
C GLY A 341 12.66 -36.93 2.29
N PRO A 342 13.29 -37.58 3.27
CA PRO A 342 12.61 -38.52 4.16
C PRO A 342 11.61 -37.81 5.07
N VAL A 343 10.51 -38.48 5.41
CA VAL A 343 9.46 -37.98 6.30
C VAL A 343 10.02 -37.67 7.69
N GLN A 344 9.83 -36.46 8.15
CA GLN A 344 10.31 -35.98 9.46
C GLN A 344 9.16 -35.70 10.44
N CYS A 345 7.98 -35.35 9.93
CA CYS A 345 6.81 -34.98 10.73
C CYS A 345 5.62 -35.91 10.44
N PRO A 346 4.69 -36.07 11.38
CA PRO A 346 3.54 -36.96 11.21
C PRO A 346 2.49 -36.42 10.24
N TRP A 347 2.50 -35.10 9.96
CA TRP A 347 1.51 -34.42 9.10
C TRP A 347 2.20 -33.63 7.98
N LEU A 348 1.57 -33.66 6.79
CA LEU A 348 1.96 -32.89 5.62
C LEU A 348 0.82 -31.98 5.19
N LEU A 349 1.05 -30.67 5.23
CA LEU A 349 0.12 -29.67 4.73
C LEU A 349 0.50 -29.27 3.31
N VAL A 350 -0.42 -29.45 2.39
CA VAL A 350 -0.21 -29.19 0.96
C VAL A 350 -1.17 -28.11 0.48
N ASP A 351 -0.64 -27.13 -0.26
CA ASP A 351 -1.49 -26.21 -1.00
C ASP A 351 -2.17 -26.94 -2.16
N VAL A 352 -3.47 -26.68 -2.35
CA VAL A 352 -4.27 -27.32 -3.41
C VAL A 352 -3.64 -27.08 -4.79
N ASP A 353 -3.13 -25.87 -5.03
CA ASP A 353 -2.51 -25.52 -6.32
C ASP A 353 -1.15 -26.21 -6.53
N ALA A 354 -0.49 -26.65 -5.46
CA ALA A 354 0.78 -27.34 -5.51
C ALA A 354 0.67 -28.88 -5.50
N GLN A 355 -0.53 -29.41 -5.40
CA GLN A 355 -0.79 -30.86 -5.31
C GLN A 355 -0.19 -31.63 -6.52
N ALA A 356 -0.24 -31.05 -7.72
CA ALA A 356 0.31 -31.67 -8.92
C ALA A 356 1.84 -31.86 -8.87
N SER A 357 2.56 -31.02 -8.12
CA SER A 357 4.03 -31.11 -7.97
C SER A 357 4.48 -32.01 -6.81
N LEU A 358 3.56 -32.45 -5.97
CA LEU A 358 3.84 -33.24 -4.78
C LEU A 358 4.60 -34.56 -5.07
N PRO A 359 4.21 -35.38 -6.08
CA PRO A 359 4.89 -36.66 -6.35
C PRO A 359 6.36 -36.51 -6.77
N ALA A 360 6.74 -35.34 -7.28
CA ALA A 360 8.13 -35.07 -7.68
C ALA A 360 9.06 -34.74 -6.50
N THR A 361 8.49 -34.34 -5.36
CA THR A 361 9.24 -33.84 -4.20
C THR A 361 9.12 -34.71 -2.96
N VAL A 362 8.04 -35.52 -2.86
CA VAL A 362 7.69 -36.31 -1.68
C VAL A 362 7.33 -37.73 -2.08
N THR A 363 7.79 -38.70 -1.31
CA THR A 363 7.45 -40.13 -1.52
C THR A 363 6.02 -40.37 -1.00
N MET A 364 5.05 -40.49 -1.90
CA MET A 364 3.62 -40.62 -1.58
C MET A 364 3.27 -41.88 -0.80
N ALA A 365 4.13 -42.93 -0.84
CA ALA A 365 3.89 -44.18 -0.13
C ALA A 365 3.78 -44.05 1.40
N HIS A 366 4.27 -42.94 1.97
CA HIS A 366 4.25 -42.69 3.41
C HIS A 366 3.11 -41.76 3.86
N TRP A 367 2.31 -41.25 2.91
CA TRP A 367 1.26 -40.27 3.20
C TRP A 367 -0.13 -40.80 2.85
N ARG A 368 -1.09 -40.52 3.71
CA ARG A 368 -2.51 -40.79 3.51
C ARG A 368 -3.27 -39.50 3.53
N LEU A 369 -4.23 -39.35 2.61
CA LEU A 369 -5.15 -38.20 2.63
C LEU A 369 -6.16 -38.37 3.77
N GLU A 370 -6.30 -37.37 4.58
CA GLU A 370 -7.29 -37.28 5.66
C GLU A 370 -8.43 -36.31 5.26
#